data_c399f9181ee30561a23157ea2cc59cc5
#
_entry.id   c399f9181ee30561a23157ea2cc59cc5
#
_cell.length_a   1.000
_cell.length_b   1.000
_cell.length_c   1.000
_cell.angle_alpha   90.00
_cell.angle_beta   90.00
_cell.angle_gamma   90.00
#
_symmetry.space_group_name_H-M   'P 1'
#
loop_
_entity.id
_entity.type
_entity.pdbx_description
1 polymer ?
#
loop_
_entity_poly.entity_id
_entity_poly.type
_entity_poly.pdbx_seq_one_letter_code
_entity_poly.pdbx_strand_id
1 'polypeptide(L)'
;NDIVIDNLAVSGHHARIDKTGDTYILTDLQSTNGTFVNDKKITSHKLLHKDKVIIGKHLLFFAMSKQEQAKTKNGELDKTMILDTARQKELLEKQAEKKAMDVSAQKGKLGIISFIDGSGEGEIQLTKKLTKIGKAETSEIRLGGLFMPPTAATISRRPNGYTITSTGETKVKVNDQVIKESHLLKDFDTIEIKSYKFQFYSQDSKDEK
;
A
#
# COMPACT_ATOMS: atom_id res chain seq x y z
N ASN A 1 -10.50 -23.94 -1.89
CA ASN A 1 -9.92 -22.67 -1.41
C ASN A 1 -10.51 -21.53 -2.23
N ASP A 2 -10.92 -20.46 -1.55
CA ASP A 2 -11.46 -19.25 -2.22
C ASP A 2 -10.32 -18.41 -2.84
N ILE A 3 -9.15 -18.43 -2.19
CA ILE A 3 -7.91 -17.85 -2.71
C ILE A 3 -6.94 -18.99 -2.94
N VAL A 4 -6.62 -19.26 -4.21
CA VAL A 4 -5.67 -20.29 -4.60
C VAL A 4 -4.29 -19.65 -4.78
N ILE A 5 -3.29 -20.20 -4.08
CA ILE A 5 -1.89 -19.79 -4.21
C ILE A 5 -1.10 -21.01 -4.65
N ASP A 6 -0.71 -21.05 -5.92
CA ASP A 6 0.07 -22.15 -6.48
C ASP A 6 1.56 -21.96 -6.16
N ASN A 7 1.98 -22.51 -5.01
CA ASN A 7 3.36 -22.46 -4.55
C ASN A 7 3.65 -23.62 -3.61
N LEU A 8 4.75 -24.32 -3.81
CA LEU A 8 5.20 -25.45 -2.98
C LEU A 8 5.45 -25.09 -1.50
N ALA A 9 5.67 -23.81 -1.20
CA ALA A 9 5.82 -23.32 0.18
C ALA A 9 4.48 -23.00 0.85
N VAL A 10 3.35 -23.23 0.18
CA VAL A 10 2.00 -22.96 0.71
C VAL A 10 1.27 -24.27 0.90
N SER A 11 0.79 -24.52 2.12
CA SER A 11 0.00 -25.72 2.43
C SER A 11 -1.35 -25.68 1.73
N GLY A 12 -1.94 -26.83 1.39
CA GLY A 12 -3.23 -26.93 0.72
C GLY A 12 -4.38 -26.18 1.44
N HIS A 13 -4.36 -26.19 2.78
CA HIS A 13 -5.15 -25.31 3.64
C HIS A 13 -4.17 -24.57 4.54
N HIS A 14 -3.73 -23.38 4.11
CA HIS A 14 -2.65 -22.68 4.78
C HIS A 14 -3.16 -21.73 5.89
N ALA A 15 -4.12 -20.93 5.56
CA ALA A 15 -4.72 -19.95 6.46
C ALA A 15 -6.18 -19.69 6.09
N ARG A 16 -6.94 -19.12 7.02
CA ARG A 16 -8.35 -18.78 6.84
C ARG A 16 -8.61 -17.36 7.34
N ILE A 17 -9.44 -16.63 6.60
CA ILE A 17 -9.96 -15.33 7.03
C ILE A 17 -11.43 -15.51 7.36
N ASP A 18 -11.79 -15.22 8.60
CA ASP A 18 -13.17 -15.22 9.09
C ASP A 18 -13.63 -13.78 9.27
N LYS A 19 -14.83 -13.46 8.78
CA LYS A 19 -15.49 -12.16 9.02
C LYS A 19 -16.53 -12.31 10.11
N THR A 20 -16.38 -11.57 11.21
CA THR A 20 -17.34 -11.48 12.29
C THR A 20 -17.73 -10.03 12.51
N GLY A 21 -18.94 -9.67 12.08
CA GLY A 21 -19.39 -8.28 12.03
C GLY A 21 -18.47 -7.45 11.10
N ASP A 22 -17.88 -6.40 11.67
CA ASP A 22 -16.92 -5.52 10.95
C ASP A 22 -15.44 -5.91 11.20
N THR A 23 -15.20 -7.07 11.80
CA THR A 23 -13.85 -7.56 12.13
C THR A 23 -13.48 -8.74 11.24
N TYR A 24 -12.25 -8.72 10.73
CA TYR A 24 -11.65 -9.81 9.96
C TYR A 24 -10.53 -10.43 10.80
N ILE A 25 -10.57 -11.76 10.95
CA ILE A 25 -9.58 -12.53 11.71
C ILE A 25 -8.88 -13.48 10.75
N LEU A 26 -7.57 -13.33 10.59
CA LEU A 26 -6.71 -14.28 9.87
C LEU A 26 -6.19 -15.32 10.86
N THR A 27 -6.41 -16.58 10.55
CA THR A 27 -5.94 -17.71 11.37
C THR A 27 -5.06 -18.61 10.51
N ASP A 28 -3.87 -18.92 10.99
CA ASP A 28 -2.99 -19.93 10.40
C ASP A 28 -3.53 -21.34 10.74
N LEU A 29 -3.67 -22.17 9.72
CA LEU A 29 -4.21 -23.54 9.88
C LEU A 29 -3.09 -24.58 10.07
N GLN A 30 -2.16 -24.30 10.97
CA GLN A 30 -0.97 -25.13 11.23
C GLN A 30 -0.16 -25.39 9.96
N SER A 31 0.03 -24.32 9.18
CA SER A 31 0.76 -24.40 7.94
C SER A 31 2.24 -24.75 8.15
N THR A 32 2.87 -25.40 7.18
CA THR A 32 4.26 -25.86 7.29
C THR A 32 5.23 -24.69 7.48
N ASN A 33 5.06 -23.60 6.74
CA ASN A 33 5.97 -22.46 6.77
C ASN A 33 5.47 -21.29 7.64
N GLY A 34 4.19 -21.34 8.06
CA GLY A 34 3.55 -20.30 8.86
C GLY A 34 3.04 -19.11 8.05
N THR A 35 2.13 -18.39 8.68
CA THR A 35 1.56 -17.12 8.18
C THR A 35 2.17 -15.96 8.96
N PHE A 36 2.51 -14.88 8.28
CA PHE A 36 3.10 -13.70 8.89
C PHE A 36 2.24 -12.48 8.61
N VAL A 37 2.07 -11.62 9.62
CA VAL A 37 1.42 -10.31 9.48
C VAL A 37 2.38 -9.23 9.98
N ASN A 38 2.68 -8.25 9.13
CA ASN A 38 3.62 -7.17 9.41
C ASN A 38 4.97 -7.72 9.94
N ASP A 39 5.50 -8.74 9.23
CA ASP A 39 6.76 -9.44 9.52
C ASP A 39 6.78 -10.25 10.84
N LYS A 40 5.62 -10.41 11.50
CA LYS A 40 5.46 -11.25 12.71
C LYS A 40 4.70 -12.52 12.37
N LYS A 41 5.25 -13.69 12.75
CA LYS A 41 4.53 -14.96 12.64
C LYS A 41 3.31 -14.94 13.54
N ILE A 42 2.18 -15.37 13.01
CA ILE A 42 0.90 -15.39 13.72
C ILE A 42 0.30 -16.80 13.77
N THR A 43 -0.48 -17.06 14.80
CA THR A 43 -1.44 -18.17 14.84
C THR A 43 -2.84 -17.65 14.52
N SER A 44 -3.19 -16.48 15.07
CA SER A 44 -4.41 -15.74 14.76
C SER A 44 -4.13 -14.24 14.89
N HIS A 45 -4.72 -13.44 14.01
CA HIS A 45 -4.51 -12.00 13.98
C HIS A 45 -5.76 -11.28 13.50
N LYS A 46 -6.15 -10.22 14.20
CA LYS A 46 -7.21 -9.31 13.74
C LYS A 46 -6.64 -8.40 12.66
N LEU A 47 -7.08 -8.61 11.42
CA LEU A 47 -6.62 -7.82 10.28
C LEU A 47 -7.10 -6.38 10.37
N LEU A 48 -6.17 -5.47 10.18
CA LEU A 48 -6.40 -4.04 10.04
C LEU A 48 -6.18 -3.61 8.58
N HIS A 49 -6.83 -2.52 8.19
CA HIS A 49 -6.58 -1.95 6.87
C HIS A 49 -5.09 -1.65 6.67
N LYS A 50 -4.53 -2.14 5.56
CA LYS A 50 -3.11 -2.07 5.18
C LYS A 50 -2.20 -3.10 5.86
N ASP A 51 -2.73 -4.07 6.57
CA ASP A 51 -1.89 -5.17 7.05
C ASP A 51 -1.26 -5.94 5.88
N LYS A 52 0.04 -6.17 6.02
CA LYS A 52 0.88 -6.94 5.13
C LYS A 52 0.89 -8.40 5.58
N VAL A 53 0.33 -9.28 4.77
CA VAL A 53 0.25 -10.72 5.04
C VAL A 53 1.23 -11.46 4.14
N ILE A 54 2.09 -12.30 4.70
CA ILE A 54 3.02 -13.14 3.95
C ILE A 54 2.64 -14.60 4.12
N ILE A 55 2.44 -15.29 3.00
CA ILE A 55 2.14 -16.72 2.92
C ILE A 55 3.09 -17.35 1.91
N GLY A 56 4.02 -18.17 2.37
CA GLY A 56 5.10 -18.69 1.55
C GLY A 56 5.97 -17.57 0.98
N LYS A 57 5.99 -17.41 -0.35
CA LYS A 57 6.69 -16.31 -1.04
C LYS A 57 5.76 -15.15 -1.43
N HIS A 58 4.45 -15.29 -1.17
CA HIS A 58 3.46 -14.33 -1.60
C HIS A 58 3.20 -13.27 -0.54
N LEU A 59 3.19 -12.03 -1.01
CA LEU A 59 2.88 -10.85 -0.24
C LEU A 59 1.46 -10.42 -0.59
N LEU A 60 0.59 -10.39 0.40
CA LEU A 60 -0.80 -9.99 0.29
C LEU A 60 -1.03 -8.75 1.16
N PHE A 61 -1.92 -7.86 0.72
CA PHE A 61 -2.31 -6.71 1.50
C PHE A 61 -3.80 -6.76 1.81
N PHE A 62 -4.13 -6.59 3.08
CA PHE A 62 -5.51 -6.53 3.50
C PHE A 62 -6.05 -5.11 3.34
N ALA A 63 -7.06 -4.93 2.48
CA ALA A 63 -7.70 -3.65 2.24
C ALA A 63 -9.17 -3.69 2.67
N MET A 64 -9.57 -2.75 3.51
CA MET A 64 -10.96 -2.51 3.89
C MET A 64 -11.52 -1.33 3.12
N SER A 65 -12.79 -1.39 2.74
CA SER A 65 -13.49 -0.25 2.14
C SER A 65 -13.54 0.95 3.11
N LYS A 66 -13.72 2.16 2.57
CA LYS A 66 -13.85 3.38 3.41
C LYS A 66 -14.99 3.29 4.42
N GLN A 67 -16.08 2.63 4.04
CA GLN A 67 -17.24 2.44 4.92
C GLN A 67 -16.94 1.49 6.09
N GLU A 68 -16.19 0.41 5.84
CA GLU A 68 -15.75 -0.53 6.86
C GLU A 68 -14.71 0.09 7.81
N GLN A 69 -13.79 0.92 7.27
CA GLN A 69 -12.81 1.64 8.08
C GLN A 69 -13.45 2.65 9.05
N ALA A 70 -14.53 3.31 8.64
CA ALA A 70 -15.24 4.26 9.50
C ALA A 70 -15.93 3.58 10.68
N LYS A 71 -16.46 2.37 10.49
CA LYS A 71 -17.11 1.59 11.54
C LYS A 71 -16.14 1.05 12.57
N THR A 72 -14.96 0.59 12.14
CA THR A 72 -13.92 0.09 13.06
C THR A 72 -13.30 1.18 13.93
N LYS A 73 -13.29 2.44 13.49
CA LYS A 73 -12.81 3.57 14.30
C LYS A 73 -13.80 3.98 15.41
N ASN A 74 -15.09 3.72 15.24
CA ASN A 74 -16.11 4.07 16.23
C ASN A 74 -16.19 3.08 17.42
N GLY A 75 -15.51 1.95 17.34
CA GLY A 75 -15.46 0.95 18.45
C GLY A 75 -14.42 1.26 19.53
N GLU A 76 -13.52 2.22 19.33
CA GLU A 76 -12.48 2.59 20.31
C GLU A 76 -12.63 4.02 20.87
N LEU A 77 -13.72 4.73 20.57
CA LEU A 77 -13.97 6.09 21.04
C LEU A 77 -15.06 6.13 22.11
N ASP A 78 -14.85 5.46 23.22
CA ASP A 78 -15.60 5.75 24.45
C ASP A 78 -14.64 6.11 25.59
N LYS A 79 -14.07 7.31 25.50
CA LYS A 79 -13.54 8.09 26.64
C LYS A 79 -13.54 9.57 26.28
N THR A 80 -14.60 10.23 26.71
CA THR A 80 -14.74 11.65 27.11
C THR A 80 -13.65 12.60 26.65
N MET A 81 -13.92 13.37 25.59
CA MET A 81 -13.13 14.54 25.23
C MET A 81 -13.51 15.75 26.09
N ILE A 82 -12.70 16.06 27.06
CA ILE A 82 -12.59 17.42 27.61
C ILE A 82 -11.56 18.16 26.76
N LEU A 83 -12.00 19.24 26.13
CA LEU A 83 -11.15 20.12 25.32
C LEU A 83 -10.14 20.84 26.24
N ASP A 84 -8.88 20.43 26.15
CA ASP A 84 -7.77 21.11 26.81
C ASP A 84 -6.80 21.62 25.74
N THR A 85 -6.57 22.95 25.77
CA THR A 85 -5.77 23.71 24.79
C THR A 85 -4.30 23.25 24.77
N ALA A 86 -3.79 22.70 25.88
CA ALA A 86 -2.46 22.12 25.97
C ALA A 86 -2.29 20.85 25.13
N ARG A 87 -3.35 20.04 25.04
CA ARG A 87 -3.38 18.82 24.21
C ARG A 87 -3.37 19.10 22.72
N GLN A 88 -3.90 20.23 22.28
CA GLN A 88 -3.91 20.63 20.87
C GLN A 88 -2.51 20.97 20.37
N LYS A 89 -1.69 21.58 21.22
CA LYS A 89 -0.27 21.88 20.91
C LYS A 89 0.56 20.60 20.86
N GLU A 90 0.37 19.70 21.80
CA GLU A 90 1.02 18.37 21.84
C GLU A 90 0.62 17.47 20.65
N LEU A 91 -0.64 17.55 20.20
CA LEU A 91 -1.10 16.86 18.99
C LEU A 91 -0.48 17.41 17.71
N LEU A 92 -0.27 18.72 17.63
CA LEU A 92 0.42 19.39 16.51
C LEU A 92 1.90 19.04 16.47
N GLU A 93 2.57 19.01 17.64
CA GLU A 93 3.97 18.59 17.76
C GLU A 93 4.14 17.10 17.42
N LYS A 94 3.28 16.22 17.93
CA LYS A 94 3.26 14.79 17.57
C LYS A 94 2.94 14.54 16.10
N GLN A 95 2.12 15.38 15.46
CA GLN A 95 1.88 15.30 14.02
C GLN A 95 3.10 15.76 13.19
N ALA A 96 3.84 16.75 13.68
CA ALA A 96 5.08 17.21 13.05
C ALA A 96 6.19 16.17 13.20
N GLU A 97 6.35 15.58 14.39
CA GLU A 97 7.28 14.47 14.64
C GLU A 97 6.93 13.21 13.84
N LYS A 98 5.64 12.88 13.74
CA LYS A 98 5.19 11.74 12.92
C LYS A 98 5.44 11.97 11.43
N LYS A 99 5.29 13.22 10.93
CA LYS A 99 5.69 13.57 9.56
C LYS A 99 7.20 13.49 9.35
N ALA A 100 8.00 13.89 10.33
CA ALA A 100 9.46 13.81 10.26
C ALA A 100 9.93 12.35 10.35
N MET A 101 9.28 11.50 11.16
CA MET A 101 9.56 10.06 11.23
C MET A 101 9.17 9.32 9.95
N ASP A 102 8.01 9.63 9.34
CA ASP A 102 7.58 9.06 8.05
C ASP A 102 8.59 9.38 6.92
N VAL A 103 9.20 10.57 6.96
CA VAL A 103 10.20 10.99 5.97
C VAL A 103 11.54 10.28 6.19
N SER A 104 11.95 10.04 7.43
CA SER A 104 13.19 9.33 7.73
C SER A 104 13.08 7.81 7.52
N ALA A 105 11.88 7.24 7.68
CA ALA A 105 11.63 5.81 7.50
C ALA A 105 11.73 5.34 6.04
N GLN A 106 11.62 6.27 5.06
CA GLN A 106 11.72 5.93 3.63
C GLN A 106 13.14 6.06 3.05
N LYS A 107 14.10 6.52 3.86
CA LYS A 107 15.49 6.67 3.44
C LYS A 107 16.14 5.29 3.25
N GLY A 108 16.49 4.96 2.01
CA GLY A 108 17.12 3.67 1.66
C GLY A 108 16.16 2.55 1.26
N LYS A 109 14.84 2.78 1.29
CA LYS A 109 13.86 1.78 0.85
C LYS A 109 13.70 1.75 -0.66
N LEU A 110 13.45 0.56 -1.21
CA LEU A 110 13.10 0.35 -2.59
C LEU A 110 11.58 0.43 -2.74
N GLY A 111 11.10 1.36 -3.58
CA GLY A 111 9.67 1.46 -3.91
C GLY A 111 9.26 0.40 -4.92
N ILE A 112 8.05 -0.09 -4.76
CA ILE A 112 7.44 -1.10 -5.61
C ILE A 112 6.04 -0.63 -5.99
N ILE A 113 5.69 -0.84 -7.25
CA ILE A 113 4.34 -0.66 -7.79
C ILE A 113 3.79 -2.03 -8.15
N SER A 114 2.63 -2.37 -7.64
CA SER A 114 1.89 -3.60 -7.96
C SER A 114 0.57 -3.26 -8.65
N PHE A 115 0.24 -3.97 -9.73
CA PHE A 115 -1.07 -3.86 -10.37
C PHE A 115 -2.12 -4.57 -9.51
N ILE A 116 -3.22 -3.90 -9.20
CA ILE A 116 -4.30 -4.46 -8.34
C ILE A 116 -5.62 -4.65 -9.08
N ASP A 117 -5.66 -4.34 -10.36
CA ASP A 117 -6.86 -4.45 -11.23
C ASP A 117 -6.77 -5.62 -12.22
N GLY A 118 -5.71 -6.41 -12.18
CA GLY A 118 -5.45 -7.50 -13.13
C GLY A 118 -5.06 -7.04 -14.54
N SER A 119 -4.84 -5.74 -14.76
CA SER A 119 -4.49 -5.19 -16.08
C SER A 119 -3.01 -5.33 -16.44
N GLY A 120 -2.19 -5.76 -15.50
CA GLY A 120 -0.76 -6.00 -15.68
C GLY A 120 -0.27 -7.15 -14.80
N GLU A 121 0.87 -7.71 -15.17
CA GLU A 121 1.47 -8.81 -14.43
C GLU A 121 2.57 -8.30 -13.50
N GLY A 122 2.48 -8.68 -12.22
CA GLY A 122 3.57 -8.61 -11.27
C GLY A 122 3.80 -7.27 -10.60
N GLU A 123 4.98 -7.16 -10.05
CA GLU A 123 5.47 -6.03 -9.27
C GLU A 123 6.61 -5.35 -10.02
N ILE A 124 6.57 -4.03 -10.08
CA ILE A 124 7.59 -3.22 -10.74
C ILE A 124 8.40 -2.49 -9.67
N GLN A 125 9.69 -2.79 -9.60
CA GLN A 125 10.61 -2.14 -8.69
C GLN A 125 11.04 -0.77 -9.25
N LEU A 126 10.94 0.27 -8.43
CA LEU A 126 11.30 1.63 -8.77
C LEU A 126 12.80 1.88 -8.50
N THR A 127 13.66 1.22 -9.30
CA THR A 127 15.13 1.31 -9.17
C THR A 127 15.69 2.62 -9.73
N LYS A 128 15.02 3.23 -10.71
CA LYS A 128 15.46 4.46 -11.35
C LYS A 128 15.13 5.71 -10.51
N LYS A 129 15.90 6.77 -10.68
CA LYS A 129 15.59 8.09 -10.08
C LYS A 129 14.28 8.69 -10.57
N LEU A 130 13.89 8.36 -11.81
CA LEU A 130 12.64 8.78 -12.44
C LEU A 130 12.04 7.59 -13.19
N THR A 131 10.80 7.26 -12.89
CA THR A 131 10.00 6.24 -13.57
C THR A 131 8.83 6.91 -14.26
N LYS A 132 8.71 6.72 -15.57
CA LYS A 132 7.61 7.24 -16.39
C LYS A 132 6.50 6.21 -16.49
N ILE A 133 5.27 6.68 -16.39
CA ILE A 133 4.05 5.89 -16.53
C ILE A 133 3.25 6.44 -17.69
N GLY A 134 2.98 5.64 -18.73
CA GLY A 134 2.22 6.09 -19.90
C GLY A 134 2.30 5.12 -21.06
N LYS A 135 1.84 5.60 -22.25
CA LYS A 135 1.78 4.77 -23.47
C LYS A 135 3.12 4.68 -24.21
N ALA A 136 4.02 5.64 -24.00
CA ALA A 136 5.28 5.68 -24.74
C ALA A 136 6.13 4.43 -24.52
N GLU A 137 6.86 4.02 -25.55
CA GLU A 137 7.82 2.90 -25.44
C GLU A 137 8.95 3.17 -24.44
N THR A 138 9.21 4.44 -24.21
CA THR A 138 10.20 4.91 -23.23
C THR A 138 9.69 4.94 -21.79
N SER A 139 8.41 4.57 -21.57
CA SER A 139 7.83 4.48 -20.23
C SER A 139 8.20 3.16 -19.59
N GLU A 140 8.68 3.21 -18.36
CA GLU A 140 9.01 2.01 -17.54
C GLU A 140 7.75 1.24 -17.16
N ILE A 141 6.67 1.98 -16.87
CA ILE A 141 5.34 1.40 -16.63
C ILE A 141 4.49 1.72 -17.84
N ARG A 142 4.35 0.74 -18.73
CA ARG A 142 3.64 0.92 -19.99
C ARG A 142 2.16 0.62 -19.81
N LEU A 143 1.33 1.61 -20.12
CA LEU A 143 -0.12 1.52 -20.06
C LEU A 143 -0.71 1.58 -21.46
N GLY A 144 -1.58 0.64 -21.80
CA GLY A 144 -2.32 0.61 -23.05
C GLY A 144 -3.51 1.58 -23.07
N GLY A 145 -4.20 1.62 -24.21
CA GLY A 145 -5.46 2.34 -24.38
C GLY A 145 -5.40 3.49 -25.38
N LEU A 146 -6.56 3.74 -26.03
CA LEU A 146 -6.68 4.66 -27.16
C LEU A 146 -6.39 6.12 -26.74
N PHE A 147 -6.75 6.49 -25.51
CA PHE A 147 -6.61 7.85 -24.98
C PHE A 147 -5.56 7.95 -23.86
N MET A 148 -4.63 7.01 -23.79
CA MET A 148 -3.52 7.09 -22.83
C MET A 148 -2.44 8.01 -23.41
N PRO A 149 -2.03 9.06 -22.68
CA PRO A 149 -0.95 9.94 -23.15
C PRO A 149 0.41 9.21 -23.15
N PRO A 150 1.37 9.72 -23.92
CA PRO A 150 2.73 9.17 -23.93
C PRO A 150 3.32 9.07 -22.52
N THR A 151 3.11 10.09 -21.71
CA THR A 151 3.44 10.11 -20.28
C THR A 151 2.24 10.63 -19.49
N ALA A 152 1.62 9.80 -18.69
CA ALA A 152 0.47 10.16 -17.84
C ALA A 152 0.93 10.69 -16.48
N ALA A 153 1.96 10.07 -15.92
CA ALA A 153 2.56 10.44 -14.66
C ALA A 153 4.04 10.06 -14.60
N THR A 154 4.75 10.64 -13.65
CA THR A 154 6.12 10.25 -13.33
C THR A 154 6.27 10.00 -11.84
N ILE A 155 7.07 9.01 -11.45
CA ILE A 155 7.45 8.78 -10.06
C ILE A 155 8.93 9.11 -9.91
N SER A 156 9.23 10.06 -9.04
CA SER A 156 10.59 10.48 -8.72
C SER A 156 11.03 9.88 -7.39
N ARG A 157 12.16 9.16 -7.40
CA ARG A 157 12.82 8.71 -6.17
C ARG A 157 13.69 9.85 -5.60
N ARG A 158 13.41 10.26 -4.38
CA ARG A 158 14.11 11.33 -3.67
C ARG A 158 14.61 10.82 -2.31
N PRO A 159 15.54 11.53 -1.62
CA PRO A 159 16.00 11.12 -0.30
C PRO A 159 14.89 10.98 0.75
N ASN A 160 13.77 11.71 0.58
CA ASN A 160 12.60 11.68 1.46
C ASN A 160 11.49 10.74 0.97
N GLY A 161 11.75 9.88 -0.02
CA GLY A 161 10.79 8.91 -0.54
C GLY A 161 10.45 9.08 -2.01
N TYR A 162 9.28 8.61 -2.39
CA TYR A 162 8.80 8.60 -3.76
C TYR A 162 7.69 9.62 -3.95
N THR A 163 7.81 10.42 -4.99
CA THR A 163 6.82 11.45 -5.32
C THR A 163 6.25 11.16 -6.70
N ILE A 164 4.93 10.99 -6.79
CA ILE A 164 4.22 10.93 -8.07
C ILE A 164 3.83 12.34 -8.52
N THR A 165 4.05 12.63 -9.79
CA THR A 165 3.71 13.90 -10.42
C THR A 165 2.81 13.62 -11.62
N SER A 166 1.66 14.29 -11.70
CA SER A 166 0.76 14.26 -12.87
C SER A 166 1.29 15.17 -13.96
N THR A 167 1.21 14.73 -15.21
CA THR A 167 1.56 15.60 -16.38
C THR A 167 0.43 16.55 -16.75
N GLY A 168 -0.77 16.39 -16.16
CA GLY A 168 -1.94 17.21 -16.48
C GLY A 168 -2.76 16.73 -17.67
N GLU A 169 -2.20 15.86 -18.53
CA GLU A 169 -2.90 15.33 -19.71
C GLU A 169 -3.98 14.30 -19.35
N THR A 170 -3.88 13.69 -18.18
CA THR A 170 -4.90 12.77 -17.66
C THR A 170 -5.04 12.92 -16.15
N LYS A 171 -6.21 12.54 -15.64
CA LYS A 171 -6.45 12.55 -14.19
C LYS A 171 -5.70 11.41 -13.53
N VAL A 172 -4.83 11.78 -12.59
CA VAL A 172 -4.14 10.85 -11.69
C VAL A 172 -4.77 11.01 -10.32
N LYS A 173 -5.19 9.90 -9.71
CA LYS A 173 -5.72 9.89 -8.35
C LYS A 173 -4.79 9.12 -7.44
N VAL A 174 -4.67 9.58 -6.21
CA VAL A 174 -4.05 8.84 -5.11
C VAL A 174 -5.08 8.73 -3.98
N ASN A 175 -5.39 7.50 -3.58
CA ASN A 175 -6.45 7.20 -2.58
C ASN A 175 -7.79 7.90 -2.92
N ASP A 176 -8.23 7.76 -4.19
CA ASP A 176 -9.43 8.38 -4.79
C ASP A 176 -9.43 9.91 -4.88
N GLN A 177 -8.36 10.59 -4.46
CA GLN A 177 -8.21 12.03 -4.58
C GLN A 177 -7.40 12.40 -5.81
N VAL A 178 -7.96 13.27 -6.66
CA VAL A 178 -7.23 13.77 -7.84
C VAL A 178 -6.06 14.63 -7.38
N ILE A 179 -4.84 14.28 -7.82
CA ILE A 179 -3.67 15.11 -7.60
C ILE A 179 -3.54 16.13 -8.73
N LYS A 180 -3.34 17.39 -8.35
CA LYS A 180 -3.19 18.49 -9.33
C LYS A 180 -1.77 18.55 -9.90
N GLU A 181 -0.78 18.40 -9.07
CA GLU A 181 0.64 18.49 -9.44
C GLU A 181 1.42 17.26 -8.97
N SER A 182 1.73 17.19 -7.70
CA SER A 182 2.54 16.13 -7.14
C SER A 182 2.01 15.66 -5.78
N HIS A 183 2.31 14.40 -5.45
CA HIS A 183 1.93 13.77 -4.18
C HIS A 183 3.09 12.89 -3.68
N LEU A 184 3.46 13.03 -2.40
CA LEU A 184 4.43 12.15 -1.77
C LEU A 184 3.74 10.81 -1.45
N LEU A 185 4.20 9.75 -2.10
CA LEU A 185 3.65 8.41 -1.92
C LEU A 185 4.01 7.84 -0.55
N LYS A 186 3.04 7.22 0.07
CA LYS A 186 3.17 6.43 1.30
C LYS A 186 2.88 4.98 1.01
N ASP A 187 3.39 4.10 1.86
CA ASP A 187 3.10 2.68 1.75
C ASP A 187 1.58 2.44 1.71
N PHE A 188 1.17 1.62 0.75
CA PHE A 188 -0.23 1.25 0.46
C PHE A 188 -1.07 2.34 -0.18
N ASP A 189 -0.48 3.43 -0.66
CA ASP A 189 -1.22 4.37 -1.48
C ASP A 189 -1.69 3.69 -2.77
N THR A 190 -2.98 3.86 -3.06
CA THR A 190 -3.58 3.39 -4.31
C THR A 190 -3.50 4.49 -5.34
N ILE A 191 -2.86 4.22 -6.46
CA ILE A 191 -2.73 5.12 -7.60
C ILE A 191 -3.71 4.67 -8.68
N GLU A 192 -4.56 5.58 -9.17
CA GLU A 192 -5.48 5.31 -10.26
C GLU A 192 -5.17 6.26 -11.44
N ILE A 193 -4.94 5.66 -12.60
CA ILE A 193 -4.72 6.37 -13.87
C ILE A 193 -5.67 5.76 -14.90
N LYS A 194 -6.76 6.44 -15.22
CA LYS A 194 -7.86 5.93 -16.05
C LYS A 194 -8.44 4.63 -15.47
N SER A 195 -8.36 3.51 -16.21
CA SER A 195 -8.81 2.18 -15.78
C SER A 195 -7.76 1.43 -14.97
N TYR A 196 -6.54 1.88 -14.95
CA TYR A 196 -5.44 1.19 -14.27
C TYR A 196 -5.38 1.55 -12.80
N LYS A 197 -5.22 0.54 -11.95
CA LYS A 197 -5.05 0.70 -10.50
C LYS A 197 -3.77 0.03 -10.04
N PHE A 198 -2.99 0.78 -9.29
CA PHE A 198 -1.74 0.33 -8.73
C PHE A 198 -1.74 0.53 -7.23
N GLN A 199 -0.98 -0.28 -6.54
CA GLN A 199 -0.62 -0.04 -5.16
C GLN A 199 0.87 0.22 -5.05
N PHE A 200 1.22 1.28 -4.34
CA PHE A 200 2.61 1.59 -4.00
C PHE A 200 2.95 1.05 -2.62
N TYR A 201 4.11 0.47 -2.45
CA TYR A 201 4.72 0.16 -1.16
C TYR A 201 6.24 0.20 -1.25
N SER A 202 6.90 0.30 -0.11
CA SER A 202 8.35 0.29 -0.04
C SER A 202 8.85 -0.83 0.86
N GLN A 203 9.97 -1.44 0.50
CA GLN A 203 10.65 -2.44 1.31
C GLN A 203 12.11 -2.06 1.50
N ASP A 204 12.72 -2.56 2.56
CA ASP A 204 14.15 -2.35 2.77
C ASP A 204 14.92 -2.96 1.61
N SER A 205 15.80 -2.17 0.98
CA SER A 205 16.72 -2.72 -0.01
C SER A 205 17.59 -3.73 0.71
N LYS A 206 17.41 -5.03 0.39
CA LYS A 206 18.42 -6.02 0.77
C LYS A 206 19.69 -5.63 0.03
N ASP A 207 20.72 -5.26 0.77
CA ASP A 207 22.05 -5.15 0.20
C ASP A 207 22.38 -6.51 -0.43
N GLU A 208 22.35 -6.56 -1.77
CA GLU A 208 23.03 -7.64 -2.49
C GLU A 208 24.52 -7.47 -2.22
N LYS A 209 25.02 -8.33 -1.35
CA LYS A 209 26.44 -8.59 -1.23
C LYS A 209 26.87 -9.54 -2.33
#